data_7a207449cb3beed01c0e3670ece15dd1
#
_entry.id   7a207449cb3beed01c0e3670ece15dd1
#
_cell.length_a   1.000
_cell.length_b   1.000
_cell.length_c   1.000
_cell.angle_alpha   90.00
_cell.angle_beta   90.00
_cell.angle_gamma   90.00
#
_symmetry.space_group_name_H-M   'P 1'
#
loop_
_entity.id
_entity.type
_entity.pdbx_description
1 polymer ?
#
loop_
_entity_poly.entity_id
_entity_poly.type
_entity_poly.pdbx_seq_one_letter_code
_entity_poly.pdbx_strand_id
1 'polypeptide(L)'
;PAVNYKELRGDNNKAESSAQIRERVIRAREVQLNRFAAAKERIYSNAQMGTGHIRTYCELGSDSERMLERAMQQQGLSARAHDRILKVARTIADLEGNPQVESKHIAEAIQYRTLDRTYWA
;
A
#
# COMPACT_ATOMS: atom_id res chain seq x y z
N PRO A 1 33.44 7.08 -8.01
CA PRO A 1 33.45 8.42 -8.59
C PRO A 1 32.43 9.33 -7.94
N ALA A 2 32.81 10.55 -7.70
CA ALA A 2 31.93 11.52 -7.10
C ALA A 2 30.76 11.83 -8.04
N VAL A 3 29.57 11.83 -7.50
CA VAL A 3 28.38 12.23 -8.25
C VAL A 3 28.47 13.72 -8.51
N ASN A 4 28.20 14.14 -9.75
CA ASN A 4 28.22 15.53 -10.13
C ASN A 4 27.08 16.27 -9.39
N TYR A 5 27.44 17.35 -8.70
CA TYR A 5 26.48 18.14 -7.94
C TYR A 5 25.34 18.68 -8.80
N LYS A 6 25.62 19.03 -10.05
CA LYS A 6 24.60 19.51 -10.97
C LYS A 6 23.61 18.40 -11.34
N GLU A 7 24.08 17.18 -11.48
CA GLU A 7 23.21 16.01 -11.74
C GLU A 7 22.34 15.70 -10.53
N LEU A 8 22.91 15.73 -9.34
CA LEU A 8 22.14 15.58 -8.10
C LEU A 8 21.05 16.64 -7.98
N ARG A 9 21.41 17.88 -8.28
CA ARG A 9 20.46 19.00 -8.21
C ARG A 9 19.40 18.89 -9.30
N GLY A 10 19.77 18.44 -10.50
CA GLY A 10 18.84 18.19 -11.59
C GLY A 10 17.86 17.08 -11.25
N ASP A 11 18.36 15.99 -10.66
CA ASP A 11 17.52 14.88 -10.22
C ASP A 11 16.56 15.32 -9.10
N ASN A 12 17.02 16.16 -8.16
CA ASN A 12 16.19 16.69 -7.11
C ASN A 12 15.07 17.59 -7.67
N ASN A 13 15.32 18.30 -8.77
CA ASN A 13 14.29 19.10 -9.44
C ASN A 13 13.23 18.25 -10.13
N LYS A 14 13.58 17.01 -10.51
CA LYS A 14 12.65 16.03 -11.11
C LYS A 14 11.93 15.18 -10.06
N ALA A 15 12.50 15.07 -8.87
CA ALA A 15 11.90 14.31 -7.77
C ALA A 15 10.72 15.10 -7.18
N GLU A 16 9.75 14.37 -6.63
CA GLU A 16 8.66 14.99 -5.90
C GLU A 16 9.19 15.81 -4.72
N SER A 17 8.63 16.99 -4.52
CA SER A 17 8.95 17.82 -3.36
C SER A 17 8.33 17.19 -2.09
N SER A 18 8.90 17.56 -0.93
CA SER A 18 8.34 17.17 0.37
C SER A 18 6.90 17.66 0.53
N ALA A 19 6.58 18.83 -0.03
CA ALA A 19 5.22 19.38 -0.01
C ALA A 19 4.24 18.51 -0.79
N GLN A 20 4.64 18.01 -1.96
CA GLN A 20 3.81 17.11 -2.77
C GLN A 20 3.57 15.77 -2.07
N ILE A 21 4.59 15.21 -1.45
CA ILE A 21 4.49 13.97 -0.68
C ILE A 21 3.55 14.16 0.50
N ARG A 22 3.71 15.26 1.24
CA ARG A 22 2.88 15.59 2.39
C ARG A 22 1.41 15.74 1.99
N GLU A 23 1.14 16.41 0.91
CA GLU A 23 -0.21 16.62 0.40
C GLU A 23 -0.87 15.28 0.06
N ARG A 24 -0.14 14.39 -0.59
CA ARG A 24 -0.61 13.05 -0.93
C ARG A 24 -0.93 12.21 0.30
N VAL A 25 -0.08 12.29 1.32
CA VAL A 25 -0.30 11.60 2.61
C VAL A 25 -1.53 12.14 3.31
N ILE A 26 -1.70 13.47 3.34
CA ILE A 26 -2.87 14.10 3.95
C ILE A 26 -4.15 13.65 3.26
N ARG A 27 -4.18 13.63 1.94
CA ARG A 27 -5.35 13.16 1.19
C ARG A 27 -5.65 11.69 1.47
N ALA A 28 -4.63 10.85 1.54
CA ALA A 28 -4.81 9.45 1.87
C ALA A 28 -5.41 9.27 3.27
N ARG A 29 -4.94 10.03 4.25
CA ARG A 29 -5.49 10.01 5.60
C ARG A 29 -6.94 10.44 5.65
N GLU A 30 -7.30 11.47 4.89
CA GLU A 30 -8.69 11.94 4.81
C GLU A 30 -9.59 10.86 4.21
N VAL A 31 -9.15 10.20 3.15
CA VAL A 31 -9.87 9.09 2.53
C VAL A 31 -10.11 7.98 3.55
N GLN A 32 -9.09 7.63 4.34
CA GLN A 32 -9.22 6.59 5.36
C GLN A 32 -10.15 6.99 6.49
N LEU A 33 -10.07 8.22 6.98
CA LEU A 33 -10.98 8.72 8.00
C LEU A 33 -12.44 8.67 7.52
N ASN A 34 -12.69 9.07 6.28
CA ASN A 34 -14.02 9.02 5.70
C ASN A 34 -14.50 7.57 5.53
N ARG A 35 -13.59 6.68 5.10
CA ARG A 35 -13.89 5.24 4.92
C ARG A 35 -14.42 4.62 6.20
N PHE A 36 -13.78 4.94 7.33
CA PHE A 36 -14.10 4.32 8.61
C PHE A 36 -15.04 5.13 9.50
N ALA A 37 -15.53 6.28 9.02
CA ALA A 37 -16.41 7.15 9.79
C ALA A 37 -17.69 6.45 10.25
N ALA A 38 -18.22 5.53 9.44
CA ALA A 38 -19.43 4.78 9.73
C ALA A 38 -19.17 3.42 10.38
N ALA A 39 -17.91 3.07 10.62
CA ALA A 39 -17.56 1.79 11.23
C ALA A 39 -17.97 1.78 12.72
N LYS A 40 -18.50 0.64 13.18
CA LYS A 40 -18.91 0.49 14.58
C LYS A 40 -17.71 0.51 15.52
N GLU A 41 -16.59 -0.05 15.09
CA GLU A 41 -15.34 -0.02 15.82
C GLU A 41 -14.63 1.31 15.58
N ARG A 42 -13.88 1.77 16.59
CA ARG A 42 -13.08 2.98 16.46
C ARG A 42 -11.77 2.69 15.73
N ILE A 43 -11.84 2.70 14.41
CA ILE A 43 -10.64 2.60 13.57
C ILE A 43 -10.52 3.85 12.72
N TYR A 44 -9.28 4.25 12.45
CA TYR A 44 -8.97 5.51 11.78
C TYR A 44 -8.02 5.32 10.60
N SER A 45 -7.44 4.15 10.46
CA SER A 45 -6.48 3.87 9.38
C SER A 45 -6.59 2.42 8.91
N ASN A 46 -6.06 2.17 7.72
CA ASN A 46 -6.05 0.83 7.14
C ASN A 46 -5.31 -0.18 8.01
N ALA A 47 -4.27 0.26 8.71
CA ALA A 47 -3.49 -0.61 9.59
C ALA A 47 -4.32 -1.24 10.71
N GLN A 48 -5.41 -0.59 11.09
CA GLN A 48 -6.29 -1.05 12.16
C GLN A 48 -7.41 -1.98 11.70
N MET A 49 -7.52 -2.22 10.38
CA MET A 49 -8.56 -3.08 9.85
C MET A 49 -8.45 -4.51 10.37
N GLY A 50 -9.59 -5.07 10.80
CA GLY A 50 -9.74 -6.49 11.05
C GLY A 50 -10.17 -7.22 9.78
N THR A 51 -10.31 -8.54 9.85
CA THR A 51 -10.67 -9.39 8.71
C THR A 51 -11.96 -8.95 8.01
N GLY A 52 -12.97 -8.58 8.79
CA GLY A 52 -14.24 -8.10 8.22
C GLY A 52 -14.10 -6.80 7.44
N HIS A 53 -13.30 -5.88 7.94
CA HIS A 53 -13.03 -4.61 7.26
C HIS A 53 -12.27 -4.84 5.95
N ILE A 54 -11.32 -5.77 5.96
CA ILE A 54 -10.55 -6.11 4.77
C ILE A 54 -11.45 -6.63 3.66
N ARG A 55 -12.42 -7.48 3.98
CA ARG A 55 -13.40 -7.97 3.00
C ARG A 55 -14.21 -6.86 2.39
N THR A 56 -14.58 -5.86 3.18
CA THR A 56 -15.42 -4.75 2.75
C THR A 56 -14.64 -3.73 1.91
N TYR A 57 -13.44 -3.37 2.36
CA TYR A 57 -12.71 -2.22 1.82
C TYR A 57 -11.54 -2.58 0.90
N CYS A 58 -11.14 -3.84 0.87
CA CYS A 58 -10.02 -4.32 0.06
C CYS A 58 -10.50 -5.33 -0.99
N GLU A 59 -11.65 -5.09 -1.59
CA GLU A 59 -12.18 -5.96 -2.63
C GLU A 59 -11.28 -5.94 -3.86
N LEU A 60 -11.00 -7.13 -4.39
CA LEU A 60 -10.10 -7.30 -5.52
C LEU A 60 -10.86 -7.79 -6.76
N GLY A 61 -10.43 -7.32 -7.92
CA GLY A 61 -10.84 -7.93 -9.18
C GLY A 61 -10.18 -9.29 -9.38
N SER A 62 -10.65 -10.03 -10.37
CA SER A 62 -10.18 -11.40 -10.60
C SER A 62 -8.69 -11.49 -10.91
N ASP A 63 -8.12 -10.51 -11.62
CA ASP A 63 -6.68 -10.50 -11.92
C ASP A 63 -5.84 -10.29 -10.66
N SER A 64 -6.28 -9.39 -9.80
CA SER A 64 -5.61 -9.11 -8.53
C SER A 64 -5.70 -10.30 -7.58
N GLU A 65 -6.84 -10.96 -7.52
CA GLU A 65 -7.03 -12.17 -6.72
C GLU A 65 -6.10 -13.30 -7.17
N ARG A 66 -6.01 -13.51 -8.49
CA ARG A 66 -5.12 -14.53 -9.05
C ARG A 66 -3.65 -14.25 -8.74
N MET A 67 -3.25 -12.99 -8.85
CA MET A 67 -1.88 -12.57 -8.53
C MET A 67 -1.56 -12.85 -7.07
N LEU A 68 -2.44 -12.47 -6.16
CA LEU A 68 -2.27 -12.69 -4.73
C LEU A 68 -2.26 -14.17 -4.38
N GLU A 69 -3.18 -14.93 -4.93
CA GLU A 69 -3.25 -16.37 -4.71
C GLU A 69 -1.97 -17.08 -5.17
N ARG A 70 -1.45 -16.69 -6.34
CA ARG A 70 -0.18 -17.24 -6.84
C ARG A 70 0.98 -16.93 -5.90
N ALA A 71 1.05 -15.70 -5.40
CA ALA A 71 2.09 -15.32 -4.45
C ALA A 71 1.98 -16.09 -3.14
N MET A 72 0.75 -16.29 -2.67
CA MET A 72 0.49 -17.09 -1.46
C MET A 72 1.02 -18.51 -1.60
N GLN A 73 0.75 -19.14 -2.74
CA GLN A 73 1.19 -20.51 -3.01
C GLN A 73 2.71 -20.59 -3.19
N GLN A 74 3.29 -19.68 -3.97
CA GLN A 74 4.72 -19.71 -4.27
C GLN A 74 5.59 -19.42 -3.05
N GLN A 75 5.14 -18.54 -2.16
CA GLN A 75 5.92 -18.10 -1.01
C GLN A 75 5.49 -18.75 0.30
N GLY A 76 4.46 -19.59 0.27
CA GLY A 76 3.95 -20.24 1.47
C GLY A 76 3.46 -19.26 2.52
N LEU A 77 2.70 -18.25 2.09
CA LEU A 77 2.26 -17.17 2.98
C LEU A 77 1.07 -17.59 3.85
N SER A 78 1.06 -17.11 5.10
CA SER A 78 -0.04 -17.34 6.03
C SER A 78 -1.23 -16.44 5.76
N ALA A 79 -2.38 -16.74 6.37
CA ALA A 79 -3.55 -15.86 6.32
C ALA A 79 -3.24 -14.46 6.87
N ARG A 80 -2.40 -14.37 7.89
CA ARG A 80 -1.96 -13.09 8.46
C ARG A 80 -1.16 -12.28 7.44
N ALA A 81 -0.29 -12.93 6.69
CA ALA A 81 0.47 -12.29 5.63
C ALA A 81 -0.43 -11.80 4.51
N HIS A 82 -1.45 -12.58 4.14
CA HIS A 82 -2.48 -12.20 3.18
C HIS A 82 -3.14 -10.89 3.59
N ASP A 83 -3.62 -10.81 4.81
CA ASP A 83 -4.30 -9.61 5.31
C ASP A 83 -3.38 -8.39 5.35
N ARG A 84 -2.11 -8.58 5.75
CA ARG A 84 -1.12 -7.50 5.75
C ARG A 84 -0.83 -6.97 4.34
N ILE A 85 -0.74 -7.85 3.36
CA ILE A 85 -0.55 -7.46 1.96
C ILE A 85 -1.73 -6.61 1.49
N LEU A 86 -2.95 -7.01 1.82
CA LEU A 86 -4.14 -6.25 1.44
C LEU A 86 -4.19 -4.86 2.08
N LYS A 87 -3.82 -4.74 3.35
CA LYS A 87 -3.76 -3.43 4.03
C LYS A 87 -2.74 -2.50 3.36
N VAL A 88 -1.58 -3.03 3.04
CA VAL A 88 -0.52 -2.25 2.37
C VAL A 88 -0.97 -1.86 0.97
N ALA A 89 -1.55 -2.78 0.21
CA ALA A 89 -2.07 -2.50 -1.13
C ALA A 89 -3.16 -1.42 -1.11
N ARG A 90 -4.07 -1.49 -0.13
CA ARG A 90 -5.11 -0.47 0.04
C ARG A 90 -4.50 0.89 0.33
N THR A 91 -3.47 0.94 1.15
CA THR A 91 -2.76 2.17 1.50
C THR A 91 -2.03 2.75 0.28
N ILE A 92 -1.38 1.91 -0.52
CA ILE A 92 -0.72 2.34 -1.76
C ILE A 92 -1.75 2.96 -2.71
N ALA A 93 -2.90 2.30 -2.88
CA ALA A 93 -3.98 2.81 -3.71
C ALA A 93 -4.52 4.15 -3.18
N ASP A 94 -4.66 4.30 -1.87
CA ASP A 94 -5.08 5.55 -1.25
C ASP A 94 -4.09 6.68 -1.52
N LEU A 95 -2.80 6.40 -1.43
CA LEU A 95 -1.74 7.38 -1.71
C LEU A 95 -1.74 7.80 -3.17
N GLU A 96 -2.11 6.91 -4.07
CA GLU A 96 -2.25 7.19 -5.50
C GLU A 96 -3.56 7.93 -5.82
N GLY A 97 -4.52 7.92 -4.90
CA GLY A 97 -5.85 8.47 -5.11
C GLY A 97 -6.77 7.54 -5.90
N ASN A 98 -6.48 6.25 -5.90
CA ASN A 98 -7.26 5.25 -6.63
C ASN A 98 -8.33 4.67 -5.69
N PRO A 99 -9.62 4.71 -6.08
CA PRO A 99 -10.69 4.16 -5.24
C PRO A 99 -10.67 2.63 -5.16
N GLN A 100 -9.96 1.97 -6.08
CA GLN A 100 -9.88 0.51 -6.13
C GLN A 100 -8.44 0.02 -5.99
N VAL A 101 -8.29 -1.15 -5.36
CA VAL A 101 -7.00 -1.83 -5.30
C VAL A 101 -6.80 -2.61 -6.59
N GLU A 102 -5.79 -2.25 -7.34
CA GLU A 102 -5.45 -2.88 -8.62
C GLU A 102 -4.27 -3.84 -8.48
N SER A 103 -4.03 -4.64 -9.52
CA SER A 103 -2.93 -5.61 -9.54
C SER A 103 -1.57 -4.99 -9.27
N LYS A 104 -1.33 -3.78 -9.77
CA LYS A 104 -0.06 -3.06 -9.51
C LYS A 104 0.14 -2.77 -8.02
N HIS A 105 -0.93 -2.50 -7.29
CA HIS A 105 -0.86 -2.25 -5.85
C HIS A 105 -0.53 -3.54 -5.09
N ILE A 106 -1.12 -4.65 -5.51
CA ILE A 106 -0.82 -5.97 -4.95
C ILE A 106 0.63 -6.35 -5.21
N ALA A 107 1.10 -6.16 -6.43
CA ALA A 107 2.49 -6.46 -6.80
C ALA A 107 3.48 -5.66 -5.94
N GLU A 108 3.23 -4.37 -5.74
CA GLU A 108 4.07 -3.51 -4.91
C GLU A 108 4.04 -3.93 -3.44
N ALA A 109 2.86 -4.26 -2.93
CA ALA A 109 2.71 -4.73 -1.54
C ALA A 109 3.47 -6.03 -1.30
N ILE A 110 3.42 -6.96 -2.23
CA ILE A 110 4.17 -8.22 -2.18
C ILE A 110 5.68 -7.95 -2.17
N GLN A 111 6.12 -7.01 -2.99
CA GLN A 111 7.52 -6.63 -3.09
C GLN A 111 8.03 -6.06 -1.76
N TYR A 112 7.27 -5.19 -1.11
CA TYR A 112 7.63 -4.67 0.20
C TYR A 112 7.77 -5.77 1.25
N ARG A 113 6.88 -6.75 1.22
CA ARG A 113 6.99 -7.89 2.13
C ARG A 113 8.26 -8.69 1.90
N THR A 114 8.65 -8.91 0.65
CA THR A 114 9.88 -9.61 0.30
C THR A 114 11.11 -8.87 0.84
N LEU A 115 11.14 -7.56 0.66
CA LEU A 115 12.22 -6.72 1.18
C LEU A 115 12.28 -6.75 2.71
N ASP A 116 11.15 -6.59 3.37
CA ASP A 116 11.03 -6.62 4.82
C ASP A 116 11.56 -7.95 5.37
N ARG A 117 11.16 -9.05 4.76
CA ARG A 117 11.58 -10.38 5.14
C ARG A 117 13.10 -10.58 4.98
N THR A 118 13.69 -9.98 3.95
CA THR A 118 15.12 -10.03 3.69
C THR A 118 15.92 -9.30 4.77
N TYR A 119 15.42 -8.16 5.23
CA TYR A 119 16.13 -7.32 6.19
C TYR A 119 15.83 -7.68 7.65
N TRP A 120 14.68 -8.24 7.95
CA TRP A 120 14.22 -8.44 9.33
C TRP A 120 14.04 -9.91 9.71
N ALA A 121 14.25 -10.81 8.77
CA ALA A 121 14.25 -12.24 9.06
C ALA A 121 15.57 -12.70 9.73
#